data_edb4df2f27785303b3f6dd3d8c91a1e3
#
_entry.id   edb4df2f27785303b3f6dd3d8c91a1e3
#
_cell.length_a   1.000
_cell.length_b   1.000
_cell.length_c   1.000
_cell.angle_alpha   90.00
_cell.angle_beta   90.00
_cell.angle_gamma   90.00
#
_symmetry.space_group_name_H-M   'P 1'
#
loop_
_entity.id
_entity.type
_entity.pdbx_description
1 polymer ?
#
loop_
_entity_poly.entity_id
_entity_poly.type
_entity_poly.pdbx_seq_one_letter_code
_entity_poly.pdbx_strand_id
1 'polypeptide(L)'
;MRAAVAFAIIALLSSCKKTEDAASKAPPSPPVKVALAAAQEIAAPDVLTLTGVIAADQRSEVTADTQGKVVAVLIERGQRVKAGDPVVRLDVRTAALSGREAQANLEAARAQKRLAEEECKRTQTLLEKGAITRSEYDRQATQCTSTMQQVSAAQARADMITKSISDGLVRAPFDGLVTEKSVAPGEWVAPGRALFTLVDDDPLRIELSVPEAAVRAVAKGQKVELSAVAQPGKIYTALVTRIGGEIGKSRALVIEATLDPQQDLVPGMFAEAHVVTGQTPRPVIPAEAVVKRGKLWHAYVAVKGELQDRIVQVGAAPAPGQISILQGITKGDKVVAKVTDQITDGLRVVE
;
A
#
# COMPACT_ATOMS: atom_id res chain seq x y z
N MET A 1 84.87 -4.06 -11.83
CA MET A 1 85.59 -2.96 -12.44
C MET A 1 84.90 -1.68 -12.03
N ARG A 2 85.32 -0.99 -10.98
CA ARG A 2 86.14 0.23 -11.04
C ARG A 2 85.43 1.31 -11.87
N ALA A 3 85.08 2.52 -11.40
CA ALA A 3 85.83 3.40 -10.54
C ALA A 3 84.88 4.45 -9.88
N ALA A 4 85.26 4.87 -8.69
CA ALA A 4 84.83 6.05 -7.96
C ALA A 4 85.35 7.34 -8.62
N VAL A 5 84.55 8.46 -8.49
CA VAL A 5 85.21 9.81 -8.39
C VAL A 5 84.41 10.61 -7.37
N ALA A 6 85.08 11.02 -6.35
CA ALA A 6 84.70 12.01 -5.35
C ALA A 6 84.99 13.42 -5.83
N PHE A 7 84.26 14.43 -5.37
CA PHE A 7 84.67 15.85 -5.20
C PHE A 7 83.34 16.67 -5.00
N ALA A 8 83.13 17.58 -4.17
CA ALA A 8 83.85 18.30 -3.13
C ALA A 8 82.78 19.17 -2.43
N ILE A 9 82.94 19.34 -1.17
CA ILE A 9 82.18 20.17 -0.25
C ILE A 9 82.37 21.66 -0.59
N ILE A 10 81.29 22.45 -0.69
CA ILE A 10 81.34 23.88 -0.41
C ILE A 10 80.08 24.20 0.43
N ALA A 11 80.29 24.49 1.69
CA ALA A 11 79.35 25.01 2.64
C ALA A 11 79.10 26.49 2.33
N LEU A 12 77.89 26.86 2.05
CA LEU A 12 77.38 28.24 2.10
C LEU A 12 76.30 28.32 3.14
N LEU A 13 76.61 28.79 4.32
CA LEU A 13 75.70 29.24 5.36
C LEU A 13 74.98 30.47 4.84
N SER A 14 73.70 30.31 4.41
CA SER A 14 72.79 31.43 4.21
C SER A 14 71.78 31.39 5.30
N SER A 15 71.82 32.33 6.20
CA SER A 15 70.97 32.72 7.23
C SER A 15 69.53 32.95 6.69
N CYS A 16 68.65 31.98 6.82
CA CYS A 16 67.21 32.23 6.66
C CYS A 16 66.63 32.90 7.88
N LYS A 17 66.43 34.19 7.81
CA LYS A 17 65.60 34.98 8.67
C LYS A 17 64.21 34.43 8.62
N LYS A 18 63.71 33.86 9.74
CA LYS A 18 62.34 33.44 9.94
C LYS A 18 61.45 34.68 9.92
N THR A 19 60.82 34.96 8.78
CA THR A 19 59.74 35.92 8.70
C THR A 19 58.57 35.26 9.39
N GLU A 20 58.21 35.70 10.57
CA GLU A 20 56.90 35.45 11.14
C GLU A 20 55.88 36.09 10.22
N ASP A 21 55.15 35.28 9.48
CA ASP A 21 53.93 35.69 8.80
C ASP A 21 52.94 36.17 9.84
N ALA A 22 52.99 37.49 10.08
CA ALA A 22 51.89 38.20 10.71
C ALA A 22 50.66 38.01 9.80
N ALA A 23 49.81 37.01 10.14
CA ALA A 23 48.48 36.89 9.57
C ALA A 23 47.83 38.26 9.66
N SER A 24 47.79 38.97 8.56
CA SER A 24 47.06 40.24 8.38
C SER A 24 45.62 40.00 8.79
N LYS A 25 45.25 40.33 10.03
CA LYS A 25 43.88 40.50 10.43
C LYS A 25 43.30 41.57 9.52
N ALA A 26 42.50 41.16 8.57
CA ALA A 26 41.69 42.08 7.78
C ALA A 26 40.95 43.03 8.75
N PRO A 27 40.83 44.33 8.41
CA PRO A 27 40.18 45.28 9.29
C PRO A 27 38.76 44.80 9.58
N PRO A 28 38.28 44.90 10.80
CA PRO A 28 36.94 44.43 11.16
C PRO A 28 35.89 45.12 10.29
N SER A 29 35.13 44.35 9.58
CA SER A 29 34.01 44.82 8.77
C SER A 29 33.08 45.66 9.62
N PRO A 30 32.52 46.77 9.13
CA PRO A 30 31.57 47.57 9.89
C PRO A 30 30.38 46.70 10.34
N PRO A 31 29.87 46.86 11.56
CA PRO A 31 28.78 46.02 12.07
C PRO A 31 27.52 46.25 11.21
N VAL A 32 26.89 45.14 10.79
CA VAL A 32 25.65 45.16 10.02
C VAL A 32 24.47 45.00 10.95
N LYS A 33 23.44 45.81 10.77
CA LYS A 33 22.18 45.67 11.52
C LYS A 33 21.40 44.47 10.92
N VAL A 34 21.13 43.48 11.76
CA VAL A 34 20.32 42.29 11.39
C VAL A 34 19.23 42.08 12.45
N ALA A 35 18.06 41.72 11.96
CA ALA A 35 16.99 41.30 12.87
C ALA A 35 17.34 39.93 13.46
N LEU A 36 17.42 39.84 14.78
CA LEU A 36 17.67 38.60 15.51
C LEU A 36 16.34 38.06 16.06
N ALA A 37 16.14 36.77 15.99
CA ALA A 37 15.03 36.02 16.60
C ALA A 37 15.62 35.05 17.63
N ALA A 38 15.05 34.99 18.82
CA ALA A 38 15.44 34.01 19.82
C ALA A 38 14.77 32.66 19.50
N ALA A 39 15.53 31.58 19.52
CA ALA A 39 15.01 30.22 19.38
C ALA A 39 14.13 29.89 20.58
N GLN A 40 12.85 29.71 20.37
CA GLN A 40 11.86 29.36 21.39
C GLN A 40 11.64 27.85 21.41
N GLU A 41 11.47 27.27 22.57
CA GLU A 41 11.15 25.87 22.72
C GLU A 41 9.64 25.70 22.64
N ILE A 42 9.18 25.09 21.54
CA ILE A 42 7.75 24.87 21.26
C ILE A 42 7.56 23.37 20.97
N ALA A 43 6.40 22.81 21.35
CA ALA A 43 6.02 21.47 20.97
C ALA A 43 5.90 21.37 19.44
N ALA A 44 6.87 20.73 18.83
CA ALA A 44 6.93 20.50 17.38
C ALA A 44 6.53 19.06 17.04
N PRO A 45 5.83 18.83 15.94
CA PRO A 45 5.43 17.47 15.56
C PRO A 45 6.64 16.61 15.22
N ASP A 46 6.65 15.39 15.77
CA ASP A 46 7.56 14.35 15.35
C ASP A 46 6.98 13.68 14.10
N VAL A 47 7.67 13.79 12.99
CA VAL A 47 7.24 13.27 11.70
C VAL A 47 8.12 12.10 11.31
N LEU A 48 7.49 10.96 11.08
CA LEU A 48 8.11 9.78 10.50
C LEU A 48 7.88 9.79 9.00
N THR A 49 8.96 9.92 8.24
CA THR A 49 8.91 9.85 6.77
C THR A 49 9.01 8.39 6.34
N LEU A 50 8.04 7.94 5.58
CA LEU A 50 7.91 6.57 5.06
C LEU A 50 7.73 6.62 3.56
N THR A 51 8.11 5.54 2.90
CA THR A 51 7.78 5.31 1.49
C THR A 51 6.73 4.22 1.38
N GLY A 52 5.86 4.33 0.40
CA GLY A 52 4.81 3.36 0.17
C GLY A 52 4.32 3.32 -1.25
N VAL A 53 3.39 2.40 -1.47
CA VAL A 53 2.74 2.19 -2.75
C VAL A 53 1.24 2.38 -2.59
N ILE A 54 0.65 3.15 -3.50
CA ILE A 54 -0.80 3.30 -3.57
C ILE A 54 -1.38 1.99 -4.08
N ALA A 55 -2.30 1.43 -3.34
CA ALA A 55 -2.97 0.16 -3.64
C ALA A 55 -4.48 0.37 -3.75
N ALA A 56 -5.10 -0.49 -4.50
CA ALA A 56 -6.56 -0.61 -4.52
C ALA A 56 -7.08 -1.25 -3.23
N ASP A 57 -8.33 -1.02 -2.88
CA ASP A 57 -8.92 -1.71 -1.73
C ASP A 57 -9.03 -3.21 -2.00
N GLN A 58 -9.49 -3.57 -3.19
CA GLN A 58 -9.57 -4.95 -3.64
C GLN A 58 -8.98 -5.12 -5.04
N ARG A 59 -8.32 -6.25 -5.26
CA ARG A 59 -7.87 -6.70 -6.57
C ARG A 59 -8.22 -8.16 -6.73
N SER A 60 -8.93 -8.50 -7.79
CA SER A 60 -9.30 -9.86 -8.11
C SER A 60 -8.97 -10.21 -9.55
N GLU A 61 -8.29 -11.33 -9.72
CA GLU A 61 -8.17 -12.00 -11.01
C GLU A 61 -9.37 -12.94 -11.15
N VAL A 62 -10.34 -12.53 -11.96
CA VAL A 62 -11.56 -13.29 -12.17
C VAL A 62 -11.30 -14.42 -13.17
N THR A 63 -11.57 -15.65 -12.73
CA THR A 63 -11.33 -16.87 -13.49
C THR A 63 -12.65 -17.46 -14.02
N ALA A 64 -12.55 -18.35 -14.99
CA ALA A 64 -13.68 -19.15 -15.43
C ALA A 64 -13.99 -20.23 -14.39
N ASP A 65 -15.25 -20.38 -13.98
CA ASP A 65 -15.71 -21.46 -13.10
C ASP A 65 -16.15 -22.69 -13.90
N THR A 66 -16.44 -22.52 -15.19
CA THR A 66 -16.84 -23.60 -16.11
C THR A 66 -16.06 -23.56 -17.40
N GLN A 67 -16.06 -24.67 -18.11
CA GLN A 67 -15.40 -24.76 -19.43
C GLN A 67 -16.33 -24.35 -20.56
N GLY A 68 -15.77 -23.75 -21.60
CA GLY A 68 -16.51 -23.41 -22.80
C GLY A 68 -15.74 -22.53 -23.77
N LYS A 69 -16.29 -22.39 -24.99
CA LYS A 69 -15.77 -21.40 -25.94
C LYS A 69 -16.31 -20.04 -25.60
N VAL A 70 -15.44 -19.00 -25.58
CA VAL A 70 -15.86 -17.61 -25.39
C VAL A 70 -16.70 -17.15 -26.60
N VAL A 71 -17.95 -16.83 -26.34
CA VAL A 71 -18.88 -16.30 -27.36
C VAL A 71 -18.67 -14.78 -27.48
N ALA A 72 -18.59 -14.09 -26.37
CA ALA A 72 -18.43 -12.64 -26.34
C ALA A 72 -17.69 -12.21 -25.08
N VAL A 73 -16.88 -11.16 -25.19
CA VAL A 73 -16.32 -10.40 -24.09
C VAL A 73 -16.99 -9.03 -24.14
N LEU A 74 -17.69 -8.67 -23.07
CA LEU A 74 -18.60 -7.51 -22.99
C LEU A 74 -17.94 -6.28 -22.40
N ILE A 75 -16.64 -6.38 -22.05
CA ILE A 75 -15.85 -5.33 -21.43
C ILE A 75 -14.59 -5.06 -22.20
N GLU A 76 -14.06 -3.85 -21.99
CA GLU A 76 -12.75 -3.43 -22.47
C GLU A 76 -11.84 -3.03 -21.31
N ARG A 77 -10.52 -3.07 -21.56
CA ARG A 77 -9.52 -2.58 -20.62
C ARG A 77 -9.74 -1.10 -20.37
N GLY A 78 -9.71 -0.66 -19.10
CA GLY A 78 -9.99 0.70 -18.69
C GLY A 78 -11.48 1.03 -18.49
N GLN A 79 -12.38 0.05 -18.69
CA GLN A 79 -13.80 0.22 -18.46
C GLN A 79 -14.16 0.00 -16.99
N ARG A 80 -15.04 0.83 -16.43
CA ARG A 80 -15.67 0.60 -15.13
C ARG A 80 -16.87 -0.33 -15.27
N VAL A 81 -17.00 -1.24 -14.32
CA VAL A 81 -18.11 -2.19 -14.22
C VAL A 81 -18.67 -2.17 -12.80
N LYS A 82 -19.92 -2.58 -12.67
CA LYS A 82 -20.60 -2.76 -11.37
C LYS A 82 -20.67 -4.24 -11.00
N ALA A 83 -20.77 -4.51 -9.71
CA ALA A 83 -21.01 -5.84 -9.20
C ALA A 83 -22.24 -6.48 -9.89
N GLY A 84 -22.06 -7.71 -10.37
CA GLY A 84 -23.10 -8.44 -11.12
C GLY A 84 -23.17 -8.15 -12.60
N ASP A 85 -22.47 -7.13 -13.13
CA ASP A 85 -22.45 -6.87 -14.57
C ASP A 85 -21.89 -8.07 -15.35
N PRO A 86 -22.52 -8.45 -16.48
CA PRO A 86 -22.03 -9.54 -17.32
C PRO A 86 -20.76 -9.10 -18.04
N VAL A 87 -19.69 -9.86 -17.90
CA VAL A 87 -18.35 -9.54 -18.43
C VAL A 87 -17.95 -10.45 -19.57
N VAL A 88 -18.10 -11.77 -19.37
CA VAL A 88 -17.76 -12.77 -20.39
C VAL A 88 -18.91 -13.75 -20.55
N ARG A 89 -19.20 -14.11 -21.78
CA ARG A 89 -20.20 -15.13 -22.10
C ARG A 89 -19.53 -16.32 -22.74
N LEU A 90 -19.70 -17.49 -22.14
CA LEU A 90 -19.24 -18.77 -22.63
C LEU A 90 -20.36 -19.49 -23.40
N ASP A 91 -19.98 -20.35 -24.31
CA ASP A 91 -20.90 -21.29 -24.98
C ASP A 91 -21.22 -22.45 -24.02
N VAL A 92 -22.44 -22.47 -23.53
CA VAL A 92 -22.95 -23.50 -22.62
C VAL A 92 -23.95 -24.43 -23.28
N ARG A 93 -24.04 -24.46 -24.61
CA ARG A 93 -25.02 -25.29 -25.35
C ARG A 93 -24.89 -26.77 -25.01
N THR A 94 -23.66 -27.29 -24.92
CA THR A 94 -23.44 -28.68 -24.54
C THR A 94 -23.87 -28.92 -23.08
N ALA A 95 -23.52 -28.03 -22.16
CA ALA A 95 -23.96 -28.12 -20.80
C ALA A 95 -25.51 -28.03 -20.65
N ALA A 96 -26.15 -27.21 -21.49
CA ALA A 96 -27.61 -27.10 -21.51
C ALA A 96 -28.29 -28.41 -22.03
N LEU A 97 -27.68 -29.12 -22.97
CA LEU A 97 -28.18 -30.44 -23.40
C LEU A 97 -28.01 -31.48 -22.27
N SER A 98 -26.85 -31.54 -21.63
CA SER A 98 -26.63 -32.40 -20.46
C SER A 98 -27.55 -32.05 -19.28
N GLY A 99 -27.90 -30.76 -19.12
CA GLY A 99 -28.85 -30.30 -18.11
C GLY A 99 -30.25 -30.83 -18.35
N ARG A 100 -30.71 -30.87 -19.62
CA ARG A 100 -32.02 -31.47 -19.98
C ARG A 100 -32.04 -32.97 -19.71
N GLU A 101 -30.96 -33.67 -20.01
CA GLU A 101 -30.80 -35.09 -19.70
C GLU A 101 -30.87 -35.35 -18.22
N ALA A 102 -30.09 -34.61 -17.43
CA ALA A 102 -30.09 -34.73 -15.95
C ALA A 102 -31.45 -34.42 -15.35
N GLN A 103 -32.17 -33.42 -15.87
CA GLN A 103 -33.52 -33.09 -15.42
C GLN A 103 -34.52 -34.23 -15.76
N ALA A 104 -34.41 -34.85 -16.95
CA ALA A 104 -35.24 -36.00 -17.29
C ALA A 104 -34.99 -37.21 -16.35
N ASN A 105 -33.71 -37.47 -16.06
CA ASN A 105 -33.30 -38.51 -15.10
C ASN A 105 -33.82 -38.23 -13.68
N LEU A 106 -33.81 -36.98 -13.25
CA LEU A 106 -34.39 -36.55 -11.96
C LEU A 106 -35.90 -36.82 -11.93
N GLU A 107 -36.64 -36.46 -13.00
CA GLU A 107 -38.08 -36.70 -13.07
C GLU A 107 -38.42 -38.20 -13.04
N ALA A 108 -37.61 -39.02 -13.74
CA ALA A 108 -37.75 -40.48 -13.67
C ALA A 108 -37.51 -41.02 -12.25
N ALA A 109 -36.45 -40.55 -11.58
CA ALA A 109 -36.16 -40.94 -10.19
C ALA A 109 -37.27 -40.51 -9.21
N ARG A 110 -37.87 -39.32 -9.41
CA ARG A 110 -38.99 -38.84 -8.63
C ARG A 110 -40.26 -39.68 -8.83
N ALA A 111 -40.52 -40.16 -10.07
CA ALA A 111 -41.62 -41.07 -10.36
C ALA A 111 -41.43 -42.41 -9.66
N GLN A 112 -40.20 -42.98 -9.69
CA GLN A 112 -39.88 -44.21 -8.97
C GLN A 112 -40.01 -44.05 -7.47
N LYS A 113 -39.60 -42.91 -6.89
CA LYS A 113 -39.78 -42.59 -5.48
C LYS A 113 -41.27 -42.62 -5.07
N ARG A 114 -42.13 -41.98 -5.84
CA ARG A 114 -43.57 -41.98 -5.53
C ARG A 114 -44.12 -43.41 -5.45
N LEU A 115 -43.79 -44.27 -6.41
CA LEU A 115 -44.19 -45.68 -6.43
C LEU A 115 -43.62 -46.40 -5.17
N ALA A 116 -42.36 -46.22 -4.86
CA ALA A 116 -41.72 -46.84 -3.71
C ALA A 116 -42.33 -46.36 -2.38
N GLU A 117 -42.68 -45.11 -2.25
CA GLU A 117 -43.39 -44.57 -1.06
C GLU A 117 -44.74 -45.18 -0.83
N GLU A 118 -45.53 -45.40 -1.90
CA GLU A 118 -46.82 -46.09 -1.82
C GLU A 118 -46.64 -47.56 -1.39
N GLU A 119 -45.63 -48.25 -1.96
CA GLU A 119 -45.28 -49.63 -1.63
C GLU A 119 -44.85 -49.75 -0.15
N CYS A 120 -44.02 -48.81 0.31
CA CYS A 120 -43.58 -48.82 1.72
C CYS A 120 -44.72 -48.57 2.69
N LYS A 121 -45.64 -47.67 2.41
CA LYS A 121 -46.84 -47.45 3.23
C LYS A 121 -47.69 -48.71 3.28
N ARG A 122 -47.85 -49.42 2.16
CA ARG A 122 -48.58 -50.68 2.09
C ARG A 122 -47.90 -51.75 2.91
N THR A 123 -46.58 -51.88 2.78
CA THR A 123 -45.77 -52.90 3.52
C THR A 123 -45.80 -52.63 5.00
N GLN A 124 -45.75 -51.37 5.44
CA GLN A 124 -45.90 -50.99 6.84
C GLN A 124 -47.27 -51.45 7.41
N THR A 125 -48.34 -51.16 6.66
CA THR A 125 -49.71 -51.61 7.06
C THR A 125 -49.81 -53.10 7.14
N LEU A 126 -49.17 -53.88 6.25
CA LEU A 126 -49.17 -55.35 6.28
C LEU A 126 -48.39 -55.89 7.49
N LEU A 127 -47.29 -55.25 7.87
CA LEU A 127 -46.59 -55.61 9.10
C LEU A 127 -47.42 -55.39 10.35
N GLU A 128 -48.09 -54.23 10.44
CA GLU A 128 -48.99 -53.88 11.55
C GLU A 128 -50.16 -54.87 11.70
N LYS A 129 -50.65 -55.40 10.58
CA LYS A 129 -51.69 -56.44 10.55
C LYS A 129 -51.15 -57.86 10.72
N GLY A 130 -49.83 -58.07 10.92
CA GLY A 130 -49.21 -59.39 11.04
C GLY A 130 -49.21 -60.20 9.74
N ALA A 131 -49.41 -59.63 8.58
CA ALA A 131 -49.52 -60.29 7.30
C ALA A 131 -48.12 -60.57 6.66
N ILE A 132 -47.08 -59.93 7.13
CA ILE A 132 -45.66 -60.15 6.69
C ILE A 132 -44.74 -60.24 7.88
N THR A 133 -43.55 -60.83 7.68
CA THR A 133 -42.53 -60.94 8.68
C THR A 133 -41.74 -59.63 8.85
N ARG A 134 -41.10 -59.44 9.98
CA ARG A 134 -40.22 -58.32 10.25
C ARG A 134 -39.06 -58.27 9.22
N SER A 135 -38.47 -59.42 8.89
CA SER A 135 -37.40 -59.50 7.90
C SER A 135 -37.83 -59.06 6.50
N GLU A 136 -39.06 -59.36 6.09
CA GLU A 136 -39.63 -58.90 4.82
C GLU A 136 -39.82 -57.40 4.84
N TYR A 137 -40.38 -56.86 5.93
CA TYR A 137 -40.49 -55.40 6.09
C TYR A 137 -39.17 -54.67 6.01
N ASP A 138 -38.12 -55.15 6.73
CA ASP A 138 -36.84 -54.53 6.79
C ASP A 138 -36.15 -54.50 5.39
N ARG A 139 -36.37 -55.51 4.56
CA ARG A 139 -35.91 -55.58 3.19
C ARG A 139 -36.59 -54.51 2.31
N GLN A 140 -37.91 -54.38 2.43
CA GLN A 140 -38.67 -53.40 1.68
C GLN A 140 -38.37 -51.98 2.12
N ALA A 141 -38.25 -51.73 3.42
CA ALA A 141 -37.82 -50.45 3.97
C ALA A 141 -36.44 -50.01 3.49
N THR A 142 -35.49 -50.96 3.37
CA THR A 142 -34.18 -50.69 2.78
C THR A 142 -34.27 -50.27 1.33
N GLN A 143 -35.15 -50.95 0.54
CA GLN A 143 -35.38 -50.59 -0.87
C GLN A 143 -35.98 -49.17 -1.01
N CYS A 144 -36.92 -48.80 -0.12
CA CYS A 144 -37.45 -47.45 -0.08
C CYS A 144 -36.37 -46.40 0.18
N THR A 145 -35.57 -46.65 1.22
CA THR A 145 -34.48 -45.74 1.56
C THR A 145 -33.49 -45.58 0.36
N SER A 146 -33.13 -46.70 -0.29
CA SER A 146 -32.30 -46.68 -1.48
C SER A 146 -32.90 -45.81 -2.61
N THR A 147 -34.21 -45.95 -2.88
CA THR A 147 -34.87 -45.17 -3.92
C THR A 147 -34.91 -43.67 -3.56
N MET A 148 -35.11 -43.33 -2.29
CA MET A 148 -35.01 -41.93 -1.84
C MET A 148 -33.61 -41.35 -2.09
N GLN A 149 -32.57 -42.11 -1.79
CA GLN A 149 -31.17 -41.68 -2.04
C GLN A 149 -30.87 -41.51 -3.54
N GLN A 150 -31.47 -42.33 -4.41
CA GLN A 150 -31.32 -42.17 -5.86
C GLN A 150 -31.92 -40.83 -6.35
N VAL A 151 -33.02 -40.35 -5.79
CA VAL A 151 -33.58 -39.03 -6.11
C VAL A 151 -32.63 -37.94 -5.65
N SER A 152 -32.06 -38.05 -4.44
CA SER A 152 -31.09 -37.09 -3.93
C SER A 152 -29.85 -36.98 -4.84
N ALA A 153 -29.34 -38.13 -5.30
CA ALA A 153 -28.19 -38.18 -6.21
C ALA A 153 -28.53 -37.55 -7.59
N ALA A 154 -29.71 -37.87 -8.14
CA ALA A 154 -30.17 -37.28 -9.42
C ALA A 154 -30.38 -35.77 -9.31
N GLN A 155 -30.93 -35.29 -8.17
CA GLN A 155 -31.11 -33.85 -7.90
C GLN A 155 -29.75 -33.16 -7.85
N ALA A 156 -28.79 -33.69 -7.06
CA ALA A 156 -27.45 -33.10 -6.97
C ALA A 156 -26.75 -33.03 -8.35
N ARG A 157 -26.97 -34.04 -9.20
CA ARG A 157 -26.41 -34.03 -10.57
C ARG A 157 -27.05 -32.93 -11.42
N ALA A 158 -28.38 -32.76 -11.36
CA ALA A 158 -29.08 -31.71 -12.10
C ALA A 158 -28.66 -30.31 -11.60
N ASP A 159 -28.51 -30.11 -10.28
CA ASP A 159 -28.09 -28.85 -9.69
C ASP A 159 -26.66 -28.48 -10.11
N MET A 160 -25.72 -29.45 -10.13
CA MET A 160 -24.34 -29.25 -10.54
C MET A 160 -24.28 -28.76 -12.01
N ILE A 161 -25.06 -29.37 -12.91
CA ILE A 161 -25.08 -28.94 -14.32
C ILE A 161 -25.76 -27.58 -14.46
N THR A 162 -26.82 -27.33 -13.71
CA THR A 162 -27.50 -26.01 -13.69
C THR A 162 -26.54 -24.91 -13.24
N LYS A 163 -25.73 -25.18 -12.21
CA LYS A 163 -24.67 -24.26 -11.78
C LYS A 163 -23.67 -24.02 -12.90
N SER A 164 -23.18 -25.08 -13.56
CA SER A 164 -22.23 -24.95 -14.67
C SER A 164 -22.80 -24.12 -15.83
N ILE A 165 -24.09 -24.20 -16.10
CA ILE A 165 -24.76 -23.36 -17.11
C ILE A 165 -24.80 -21.90 -16.67
N SER A 166 -25.12 -21.63 -15.38
CA SER A 166 -25.13 -20.27 -14.86
C SER A 166 -23.75 -19.63 -14.86
N ASP A 167 -22.72 -20.40 -14.53
CA ASP A 167 -21.32 -19.98 -14.52
C ASP A 167 -20.78 -19.66 -15.94
N GLY A 168 -21.50 -20.04 -16.98
CA GLY A 168 -21.21 -19.64 -18.34
C GLY A 168 -21.41 -18.15 -18.65
N LEU A 169 -22.10 -17.42 -17.75
CA LEU A 169 -22.18 -15.96 -17.79
C LEU A 169 -21.35 -15.40 -16.62
N VAL A 170 -20.08 -15.14 -16.90
CA VAL A 170 -19.16 -14.60 -15.89
C VAL A 170 -19.52 -13.14 -15.60
N ARG A 171 -19.61 -12.81 -14.32
CA ARG A 171 -19.98 -11.48 -13.82
C ARG A 171 -18.87 -10.84 -12.99
N ALA A 172 -18.90 -9.51 -12.90
CA ALA A 172 -18.01 -8.76 -12.01
C ALA A 172 -18.38 -9.06 -10.54
N PRO A 173 -17.39 -9.42 -9.67
CA PRO A 173 -17.66 -9.73 -8.27
C PRO A 173 -17.91 -8.49 -7.40
N PHE A 174 -17.36 -7.32 -7.77
CA PHE A 174 -17.52 -6.02 -7.11
C PHE A 174 -17.42 -4.88 -8.13
N ASP A 175 -17.73 -3.67 -7.69
CA ASP A 175 -17.59 -2.45 -8.49
C ASP A 175 -16.11 -2.13 -8.69
N GLY A 176 -15.69 -1.76 -9.92
CA GLY A 176 -14.28 -1.45 -10.14
C GLY A 176 -13.91 -1.19 -11.58
N LEU A 177 -12.59 -1.04 -11.79
CA LEU A 177 -11.96 -0.80 -13.07
C LEU A 177 -11.34 -2.09 -13.61
N VAL A 178 -11.59 -2.42 -14.87
CA VAL A 178 -10.94 -3.53 -15.57
C VAL A 178 -9.53 -3.11 -15.97
N THR A 179 -8.52 -3.68 -15.32
CA THR A 179 -7.11 -3.33 -15.58
C THR A 179 -6.47 -4.22 -16.64
N GLU A 180 -6.93 -5.47 -16.75
CA GLU A 180 -6.40 -6.43 -17.71
C GLU A 180 -7.53 -7.30 -18.26
N LYS A 181 -7.43 -7.63 -19.55
CA LYS A 181 -8.30 -8.55 -20.27
C LYS A 181 -7.44 -9.65 -20.86
N SER A 182 -7.59 -10.88 -20.35
CA SER A 182 -6.73 -12.04 -20.65
C SER A 182 -7.41 -13.06 -21.56
N VAL A 183 -8.55 -12.71 -22.14
CA VAL A 183 -9.36 -13.61 -22.97
C VAL A 183 -9.94 -12.89 -24.19
N ALA A 184 -10.09 -13.63 -25.29
CA ALA A 184 -10.65 -13.13 -26.54
C ALA A 184 -11.86 -13.97 -27.01
N PRO A 185 -12.80 -13.38 -27.77
CA PRO A 185 -13.88 -14.13 -28.40
C PRO A 185 -13.31 -15.24 -29.34
N GLY A 186 -13.90 -16.43 -29.25
CA GLY A 186 -13.44 -17.61 -30.01
C GLY A 186 -12.45 -18.49 -29.26
N GLU A 187 -11.83 -18.05 -28.19
CA GLU A 187 -10.90 -18.81 -27.37
C GLU A 187 -11.65 -19.88 -26.54
N TRP A 188 -11.00 -21.02 -26.30
CA TRP A 188 -11.50 -22.05 -25.40
C TRP A 188 -10.93 -21.83 -23.99
N VAL A 189 -11.76 -21.82 -22.98
CA VAL A 189 -11.38 -21.69 -21.58
C VAL A 189 -11.77 -22.92 -20.77
N ALA A 190 -10.95 -23.22 -19.74
CA ALA A 190 -11.19 -24.25 -18.74
C ALA A 190 -11.36 -23.63 -17.36
N PRO A 191 -11.94 -24.33 -16.37
CA PRO A 191 -12.02 -23.86 -14.99
C PRO A 191 -10.65 -23.43 -14.46
N GLY A 192 -10.58 -22.27 -13.78
CA GLY A 192 -9.35 -21.67 -13.27
C GLY A 192 -8.58 -20.80 -14.27
N ARG A 193 -8.98 -20.73 -15.55
CA ARG A 193 -8.37 -19.83 -16.52
C ARG A 193 -8.73 -18.38 -16.19
N ALA A 194 -7.72 -17.51 -16.03
CA ALA A 194 -7.90 -16.08 -15.87
C ALA A 194 -8.58 -15.46 -17.08
N LEU A 195 -9.60 -14.65 -16.85
CA LEU A 195 -10.39 -13.97 -17.88
C LEU A 195 -10.11 -12.47 -17.90
N PHE A 196 -10.11 -11.84 -16.74
CA PHE A 196 -9.83 -10.41 -16.57
C PHE A 196 -9.41 -10.11 -15.13
N THR A 197 -8.74 -8.97 -14.95
CA THR A 197 -8.39 -8.44 -13.63
C THR A 197 -9.27 -7.23 -13.33
N LEU A 198 -9.94 -7.27 -12.18
CA LEU A 198 -10.77 -6.20 -11.66
C LEU A 198 -10.10 -5.58 -10.44
N VAL A 199 -10.13 -4.25 -10.35
CA VAL A 199 -9.51 -3.47 -9.29
C VAL A 199 -10.53 -2.48 -8.76
N ASP A 200 -10.77 -2.52 -7.45
CA ASP A 200 -11.56 -1.51 -6.74
C ASP A 200 -10.64 -0.34 -6.39
N ASP A 201 -10.82 0.76 -7.09
CA ASP A 201 -9.99 1.96 -6.97
C ASP A 201 -10.65 3.09 -6.16
N ASP A 202 -11.73 2.79 -5.42
CA ASP A 202 -12.43 3.74 -4.54
C ASP A 202 -13.04 3.04 -3.31
N PRO A 203 -12.49 3.26 -2.09
CA PRO A 203 -11.35 4.14 -1.79
C PRO A 203 -9.99 3.51 -2.08
N LEU A 204 -9.03 4.33 -2.47
CA LEU A 204 -7.63 3.93 -2.54
C LEU A 204 -7.02 3.83 -1.14
N ARG A 205 -6.00 3.01 -0.99
CA ARG A 205 -5.17 2.95 0.20
C ARG A 205 -3.69 3.09 -0.15
N ILE A 206 -2.88 3.46 0.83
CA ILE A 206 -1.42 3.41 0.72
C ILE A 206 -0.89 2.35 1.68
N GLU A 207 0.00 1.52 1.19
CA GLU A 207 0.74 0.54 1.97
C GLU A 207 2.11 1.13 2.30
N LEU A 208 2.35 1.37 3.59
CA LEU A 208 3.56 2.00 4.10
C LEU A 208 4.41 1.00 4.86
N SER A 209 5.71 1.03 4.61
CA SER A 209 6.68 0.18 5.30
C SER A 209 7.28 0.91 6.49
N VAL A 210 6.89 0.52 7.71
CA VAL A 210 7.37 1.10 8.97
C VAL A 210 8.54 0.29 9.49
N PRO A 211 9.75 0.88 9.64
CA PRO A 211 10.89 0.20 10.23
C PRO A 211 10.59 -0.28 11.66
N GLU A 212 11.16 -1.42 12.06
CA GLU A 212 10.95 -2.04 13.39
C GLU A 212 11.14 -1.04 14.55
N ALA A 213 12.15 -0.18 14.46
CA ALA A 213 12.44 0.82 15.49
C ALA A 213 11.31 1.85 15.68
N ALA A 214 10.47 2.08 14.67
CA ALA A 214 9.40 3.08 14.68
C ALA A 214 8.00 2.47 14.90
N VAL A 215 7.87 1.15 14.96
CA VAL A 215 6.57 0.46 15.05
C VAL A 215 5.72 0.93 16.25
N ARG A 216 6.37 1.21 17.39
CA ARG A 216 5.65 1.68 18.60
C ARG A 216 5.08 3.10 18.48
N ALA A 217 5.57 3.88 17.53
CA ALA A 217 5.13 5.25 17.32
C ALA A 217 3.91 5.34 16.38
N VAL A 218 3.52 4.23 15.74
CA VAL A 218 2.41 4.20 14.79
C VAL A 218 1.18 3.58 15.44
N ALA A 219 0.03 4.24 15.31
CA ALA A 219 -1.24 3.78 15.83
C ALA A 219 -2.37 3.96 14.80
N LYS A 220 -3.40 3.14 14.92
CA LYS A 220 -4.62 3.27 14.10
C LYS A 220 -5.28 4.63 14.34
N GLY A 221 -5.77 5.25 13.28
CA GLY A 221 -6.41 6.57 13.30
C GLY A 221 -5.43 7.76 13.19
N GLN A 222 -4.13 7.52 13.09
CA GLN A 222 -3.18 8.61 12.82
C GLN A 222 -3.37 9.15 11.40
N LYS A 223 -3.22 10.47 11.30
CA LYS A 223 -3.24 11.18 10.02
C LYS A 223 -1.91 11.00 9.30
N VAL A 224 -2.00 10.72 8.01
CA VAL A 224 -0.88 10.57 7.10
C VAL A 224 -1.02 11.62 6.02
N GLU A 225 0.01 12.42 5.81
CA GLU A 225 0.13 13.32 4.66
C GLU A 225 1.07 12.66 3.66
N LEU A 226 0.68 12.59 2.40
CA LEU A 226 1.50 11.95 1.38
C LEU A 226 1.59 12.78 0.11
N SER A 227 2.70 12.63 -0.58
CA SER A 227 2.96 13.22 -1.88
C SER A 227 3.31 12.11 -2.86
N ALA A 228 2.56 12.00 -3.95
CA ALA A 228 2.86 11.04 -5.01
C ALA A 228 4.01 11.55 -5.88
N VAL A 229 4.97 10.67 -6.18
CA VAL A 229 6.12 11.01 -7.04
C VAL A 229 5.69 11.48 -8.43
N ALA A 230 4.57 10.95 -8.94
CA ALA A 230 4.02 11.32 -10.23
C ALA A 230 3.32 12.71 -10.24
N GLN A 231 3.06 13.29 -9.05
CA GLN A 231 2.36 14.56 -8.90
C GLN A 231 3.05 15.44 -7.85
N PRO A 232 4.22 15.98 -8.16
CA PRO A 232 4.99 16.78 -7.22
C PRO A 232 4.25 18.05 -6.84
N GLY A 233 4.25 18.38 -5.53
CA GLY A 233 3.61 19.57 -4.98
C GLY A 233 2.15 19.41 -4.58
N LYS A 234 1.51 18.27 -4.88
CA LYS A 234 0.16 17.96 -4.41
C LYS A 234 0.25 17.07 -3.15
N ILE A 235 -0.42 17.51 -2.09
CA ILE A 235 -0.47 16.79 -0.81
C ILE A 235 -1.85 16.14 -0.71
N TYR A 236 -1.83 14.86 -0.39
CA TYR A 236 -3.02 14.05 -0.14
C TYR A 236 -3.07 13.66 1.34
N THR A 237 -4.26 13.39 1.84
CA THR A 237 -4.47 12.93 3.21
C THR A 237 -4.99 11.52 3.24
N ALA A 238 -4.53 10.77 4.26
CA ALA A 238 -4.99 9.43 4.53
C ALA A 238 -5.06 9.19 6.05
N LEU A 239 -5.81 8.19 6.45
CA LEU A 239 -5.90 7.75 7.85
C LEU A 239 -5.40 6.32 7.98
N VAL A 240 -4.55 6.04 8.97
CA VAL A 240 -4.11 4.66 9.26
C VAL A 240 -5.32 3.83 9.69
N THR A 241 -5.69 2.86 8.87
CA THR A 241 -6.86 2.00 9.12
C THR A 241 -6.47 0.60 9.57
N ARG A 242 -5.34 0.09 9.08
CA ARG A 242 -4.85 -1.25 9.43
C ARG A 242 -3.37 -1.22 9.77
N ILE A 243 -2.99 -2.05 10.73
CA ILE A 243 -1.60 -2.27 11.14
C ILE A 243 -1.35 -3.76 11.00
N GLY A 244 -0.33 -4.14 10.26
CA GLY A 244 0.06 -5.53 10.05
C GLY A 244 0.39 -6.24 11.37
N GLY A 245 0.19 -7.54 11.41
CA GLY A 245 0.46 -8.36 12.59
C GLY A 245 1.86 -8.97 12.62
N GLU A 246 2.68 -8.77 11.58
CA GLU A 246 3.97 -9.43 11.42
C GLU A 246 5.01 -8.48 10.82
N ILE A 247 6.22 -8.54 11.34
CA ILE A 247 7.39 -7.87 10.75
C ILE A 247 7.96 -8.80 9.68
N GLY A 248 7.92 -8.38 8.43
CA GLY A 248 8.39 -9.15 7.30
C GLY A 248 9.92 -9.28 7.22
N LYS A 249 10.40 -10.02 6.21
CA LYS A 249 11.85 -10.23 5.95
C LYS A 249 12.63 -8.92 5.75
N SER A 250 11.97 -7.85 5.35
CA SER A 250 12.53 -6.50 5.22
C SER A 250 12.75 -5.77 6.55
N ARG A 251 12.44 -6.40 7.71
CA ARG A 251 12.42 -5.79 9.04
C ARG A 251 11.53 -4.55 9.12
N ALA A 252 10.43 -4.59 8.38
CA ALA A 252 9.43 -3.55 8.38
C ALA A 252 8.05 -4.15 8.64
N LEU A 253 7.23 -3.40 9.36
CA LEU A 253 5.82 -3.67 9.52
C LEU A 253 5.06 -2.92 8.43
N VAL A 254 4.16 -3.60 7.74
CA VAL A 254 3.30 -2.95 6.76
C VAL A 254 2.07 -2.37 7.48
N ILE A 255 1.82 -1.10 7.24
CA ILE A 255 0.58 -0.44 7.67
C ILE A 255 -0.18 0.02 6.45
N GLU A 256 -1.51 0.07 6.56
CA GLU A 256 -2.37 0.57 5.51
C GLU A 256 -3.08 1.83 6.00
N ALA A 257 -3.07 2.86 5.18
CA ALA A 257 -3.84 4.06 5.40
C ALA A 257 -4.80 4.27 4.23
N THR A 258 -6.07 4.50 4.54
CA THR A 258 -7.11 4.78 3.54
C THR A 258 -7.05 6.24 3.15
N LEU A 259 -6.98 6.52 1.85
CA LEU A 259 -6.98 7.86 1.30
C LEU A 259 -8.38 8.45 1.29
N ASP A 260 -8.45 9.76 1.44
CA ASP A 260 -9.66 10.50 1.07
C ASP A 260 -9.93 10.29 -0.44
N PRO A 261 -11.20 10.25 -0.87
CA PRO A 261 -11.53 10.00 -2.28
C PRO A 261 -10.80 10.96 -3.23
N GLN A 262 -9.99 10.40 -4.12
CA GLN A 262 -9.16 11.15 -5.06
C GLN A 262 -9.19 10.46 -6.43
N GLN A 263 -9.43 11.24 -7.48
CA GLN A 263 -9.60 10.72 -8.85
C GLN A 263 -8.30 10.68 -9.67
N ASP A 264 -7.23 11.30 -9.19
CA ASP A 264 -5.99 11.50 -9.94
C ASP A 264 -4.83 10.63 -9.45
N LEU A 265 -5.08 9.75 -8.48
CA LEU A 265 -4.15 8.71 -8.07
C LEU A 265 -4.54 7.37 -8.69
N VAL A 266 -3.53 6.58 -9.04
CA VAL A 266 -3.72 5.27 -9.66
C VAL A 266 -2.98 4.21 -8.82
N PRO A 267 -3.58 3.05 -8.57
CA PRO A 267 -2.90 1.93 -7.93
C PRO A 267 -1.57 1.59 -8.62
N GLY A 268 -0.54 1.38 -7.82
CA GLY A 268 0.83 1.15 -8.28
C GLY A 268 1.73 2.39 -8.23
N MET A 269 1.20 3.59 -7.99
CA MET A 269 2.01 4.79 -7.81
C MET A 269 2.79 4.74 -6.50
N PHE A 270 4.04 5.22 -6.54
CA PHE A 270 4.85 5.42 -5.34
C PHE A 270 4.55 6.78 -4.72
N ALA A 271 4.53 6.81 -3.40
CA ALA A 271 4.37 8.03 -2.63
C ALA A 271 5.32 8.06 -1.42
N GLU A 272 5.72 9.28 -1.07
CA GLU A 272 6.36 9.59 0.20
C GLU A 272 5.29 10.06 1.17
N ALA A 273 5.28 9.48 2.37
CA ALA A 273 4.27 9.72 3.38
C ALA A 273 4.90 10.24 4.68
N HIS A 274 4.25 11.19 5.31
CA HIS A 274 4.61 11.80 6.56
C HIS A 274 3.57 11.47 7.61
N VAL A 275 3.95 10.65 8.59
CA VAL A 275 3.09 10.23 9.70
C VAL A 275 3.47 11.05 10.94
N VAL A 276 2.53 11.77 11.50
CA VAL A 276 2.74 12.47 12.77
C VAL A 276 2.65 11.46 13.92
N THR A 277 3.78 11.22 14.58
CA THR A 277 3.91 10.18 15.62
C THR A 277 3.85 10.73 17.04
N GLY A 278 3.98 12.04 17.22
CA GLY A 278 3.98 12.70 18.51
C GLY A 278 4.32 14.18 18.41
N GLN A 279 4.58 14.78 19.57
CA GLN A 279 5.09 16.15 19.69
C GLN A 279 6.19 16.16 20.73
N THR A 280 7.32 16.76 20.36
CA THR A 280 8.46 16.92 21.27
C THR A 280 8.81 18.41 21.35
N PRO A 281 9.10 18.96 22.57
CA PRO A 281 9.63 20.31 22.69
C PRO A 281 10.95 20.44 21.94
N ARG A 282 11.00 21.38 20.99
CA ARG A 282 12.19 21.61 20.14
C ARG A 282 12.42 23.12 19.97
N PRO A 283 13.68 23.54 19.75
CA PRO A 283 13.96 24.89 19.33
C PRO A 283 13.25 25.19 17.99
N VAL A 284 12.48 26.25 17.96
CA VAL A 284 11.74 26.70 16.77
C VAL A 284 12.23 28.11 16.42
N ILE A 285 12.49 28.33 15.14
CA ILE A 285 12.96 29.59 14.56
C ILE A 285 12.12 29.95 13.35
N PRO A 286 12.19 31.21 12.86
CA PRO A 286 11.54 31.58 11.60
C PRO A 286 12.08 30.71 10.44
N ALA A 287 11.21 30.34 9.52
CA ALA A 287 11.60 29.51 8.35
C ALA A 287 12.59 30.24 7.44
N GLU A 288 12.56 31.59 7.40
CA GLU A 288 13.51 32.43 6.65
C GLU A 288 14.90 32.51 7.32
N ALA A 289 15.06 32.00 8.55
CA ALA A 289 16.32 31.95 9.29
C ALA A 289 17.24 30.82 8.84
N VAL A 290 16.74 29.88 8.04
CA VAL A 290 17.52 28.77 7.48
C VAL A 290 17.67 28.91 5.98
N VAL A 291 18.85 28.57 5.49
CA VAL A 291 19.17 28.57 4.05
C VAL A 291 19.77 27.22 3.66
N LYS A 292 19.33 26.67 2.53
CA LYS A 292 19.84 25.41 1.99
C LYS A 292 21.05 25.71 1.10
N ARG A 293 22.22 25.18 1.47
CA ARG A 293 23.44 25.24 0.66
C ARG A 293 23.87 23.82 0.30
N GLY A 294 23.72 23.48 -0.96
CA GLY A 294 23.92 22.10 -1.42
C GLY A 294 22.91 21.14 -0.79
N LYS A 295 23.43 20.17 0.01
CA LYS A 295 22.59 19.17 0.72
C LYS A 295 22.34 19.51 2.18
N LEU A 296 22.94 20.58 2.70
CA LEU A 296 22.91 20.95 4.12
C LEU A 296 22.07 22.22 4.33
N TRP A 297 21.48 22.30 5.51
CA TRP A 297 20.81 23.49 5.98
C TRP A 297 21.75 24.27 6.93
N HIS A 298 21.78 25.58 6.77
CA HIS A 298 22.60 26.51 7.52
C HIS A 298 21.75 27.53 8.22
N ALA A 299 22.12 27.91 9.42
CA ALA A 299 21.58 29.02 10.18
C ALA A 299 22.69 29.83 10.82
N TYR A 300 22.50 31.14 10.92
CA TYR A 300 23.48 32.04 11.51
C TYR A 300 23.07 32.41 12.93
N VAL A 301 23.93 32.06 13.90
CA VAL A 301 23.71 32.29 15.33
C VAL A 301 24.60 33.40 15.78
N ALA A 302 24.03 34.42 16.47
CA ALA A 302 24.80 35.50 17.04
C ALA A 302 25.44 35.07 18.38
N VAL A 303 26.78 35.01 18.43
CA VAL A 303 27.55 34.64 19.59
C VAL A 303 28.55 35.77 19.87
N LYS A 304 28.45 36.42 21.04
CA LYS A 304 29.33 37.52 21.46
C LYS A 304 29.46 38.65 20.44
N GLY A 305 28.37 38.96 19.70
CA GLY A 305 28.33 40.02 18.67
C GLY A 305 28.88 39.64 17.30
N GLU A 306 29.20 38.38 17.06
CA GLU A 306 29.62 37.86 15.76
C GLU A 306 28.68 36.73 15.33
N LEU A 307 28.42 36.62 14.01
CA LEU A 307 27.63 35.55 13.47
C LEU A 307 28.47 34.27 13.27
N GLN A 308 27.95 33.16 13.70
CA GLN A 308 28.51 31.84 13.45
C GLN A 308 27.58 31.06 12.51
N ASP A 309 28.14 30.60 11.39
CA ASP A 309 27.43 29.66 10.51
C ASP A 309 27.36 28.28 11.17
N ARG A 310 26.16 27.80 11.44
CA ARG A 310 25.93 26.47 11.99
C ARG A 310 25.14 25.62 11.02
N ILE A 311 25.65 24.41 10.78
CA ILE A 311 24.91 23.39 10.08
C ILE A 311 23.79 22.90 11.02
N VAL A 312 22.55 22.95 10.52
CA VAL A 312 21.38 22.59 11.30
C VAL A 312 20.63 21.44 10.62
N GLN A 313 20.03 20.61 11.45
CA GLN A 313 19.08 19.63 10.97
C GLN A 313 17.68 20.16 11.23
N VAL A 314 16.93 20.41 10.18
CA VAL A 314 15.57 20.93 10.26
C VAL A 314 14.56 19.80 10.48
N GLY A 315 13.51 20.10 11.23
CA GLY A 315 12.36 19.22 11.46
C GLY A 315 11.07 19.78 10.87
N ALA A 316 9.94 19.25 11.29
CA ALA A 316 8.64 19.70 10.83
C ALA A 316 8.30 21.10 11.34
N ALA A 317 7.49 21.83 10.57
CA ALA A 317 7.00 23.15 10.93
C ALA A 317 5.84 23.02 11.95
N PRO A 318 5.96 23.62 13.15
CA PRO A 318 4.85 23.61 14.11
C PRO A 318 3.74 24.58 13.73
N ALA A 319 4.06 25.64 12.97
CA ALA A 319 3.12 26.63 12.45
C ALA A 319 3.64 27.24 11.13
N PRO A 320 2.78 27.87 10.32
CA PRO A 320 3.20 28.58 9.11
C PRO A 320 4.30 29.62 9.40
N GLY A 321 5.35 29.64 8.60
CA GLY A 321 6.48 30.55 8.74
C GLY A 321 7.48 30.18 9.85
N GLN A 322 7.33 29.07 10.50
CA GLN A 322 8.23 28.54 11.52
C GLN A 322 8.84 27.19 11.09
N ILE A 323 10.00 26.85 11.66
CA ILE A 323 10.64 25.57 11.46
C ILE A 323 11.26 25.09 12.76
N SER A 324 11.09 23.81 13.08
CA SER A 324 11.74 23.20 14.23
C SER A 324 13.16 22.77 13.87
N ILE A 325 14.05 22.81 14.85
CA ILE A 325 15.44 22.38 14.67
C ILE A 325 15.69 21.14 15.50
N LEU A 326 16.13 20.07 14.82
CA LEU A 326 16.46 18.80 15.46
C LEU A 326 17.86 18.82 16.07
N GLN A 327 18.83 19.49 15.40
CA GLN A 327 20.21 19.61 15.83
C GLN A 327 20.82 20.92 15.34
N GLY A 328 21.78 21.48 16.11
CA GLY A 328 22.58 22.65 15.72
C GLY A 328 22.20 23.96 16.42
N ILE A 329 20.98 24.08 16.96
CA ILE A 329 20.50 25.25 17.71
C ILE A 329 19.91 24.79 19.04
N THR A 330 20.12 25.59 20.07
CA THR A 330 19.55 25.36 21.39
C THR A 330 18.56 26.48 21.79
N LYS A 331 17.73 26.19 22.79
CA LYS A 331 16.80 27.18 23.37
C LYS A 331 17.55 28.43 23.79
N GLY A 332 17.06 29.60 23.36
CA GLY A 332 17.64 30.88 23.69
C GLY A 332 18.75 31.36 22.76
N ASP A 333 19.23 30.53 21.81
CA ASP A 333 20.13 30.99 20.78
C ASP A 333 19.48 32.11 19.96
N LYS A 334 20.21 33.22 19.74
CA LYS A 334 19.77 34.31 18.87
C LYS A 334 20.18 34.03 17.44
N VAL A 335 19.21 33.78 16.60
CA VAL A 335 19.44 33.47 15.17
C VAL A 335 19.06 34.66 14.30
N VAL A 336 19.67 34.83 13.16
CA VAL A 336 19.27 35.81 12.16
C VAL A 336 17.87 35.45 11.65
N ALA A 337 16.91 36.36 11.80
CA ALA A 337 15.50 36.08 11.49
C ALA A 337 15.27 35.83 9.99
N LYS A 338 16.08 36.45 9.11
CA LYS A 338 16.04 36.29 7.66
C LYS A 338 17.46 36.30 7.09
N VAL A 339 17.84 35.19 6.49
CA VAL A 339 19.16 35.06 5.82
C VAL A 339 19.10 35.71 4.46
N THR A 340 20.06 36.60 4.18
CA THR A 340 20.27 37.25 2.88
C THR A 340 21.71 36.97 2.39
N ASP A 341 21.99 37.21 1.11
CA ASP A 341 23.30 36.95 0.52
C ASP A 341 24.47 37.74 1.15
N GLN A 342 24.14 38.80 1.91
CA GLN A 342 25.12 39.61 2.62
C GLN A 342 25.57 39.02 3.96
N ILE A 343 24.90 37.97 4.43
CA ILE A 343 25.18 37.34 5.74
C ILE A 343 26.21 36.24 5.55
N THR A 344 27.35 36.42 6.19
CA THR A 344 28.48 35.50 6.14
C THR A 344 28.98 35.16 7.56
N ASP A 345 29.71 34.06 7.68
CA ASP A 345 30.37 33.66 8.90
C ASP A 345 31.37 34.72 9.39
N GLY A 346 31.43 34.95 10.67
CA GLY A 346 32.32 35.94 11.29
C GLY A 346 31.87 37.41 11.18
N LEU A 347 30.70 37.69 10.57
CA LEU A 347 30.17 39.06 10.42
C LEU A 347 29.81 39.62 11.79
N ARG A 348 30.30 40.84 12.10
CA ARG A 348 29.89 41.56 13.31
C ARG A 348 28.49 42.13 13.18
N VAL A 349 27.66 41.92 14.20
CA VAL A 349 26.27 42.37 14.18
C VAL A 349 25.98 43.22 15.41
N VAL A 350 25.11 44.20 15.17
CA VAL A 350 24.45 45.00 16.23
C VAL A 350 22.96 44.77 16.08
N GLU A 351 22.28 44.52 17.25
CA GLU A 351 20.81 44.39 17.32
C GLU A 351 20.07 45.62 16.85
#